data_2741e2f4381f530b28ebcd90db508981
#
_entry.id   2741e2f4381f530b28ebcd90db508981
#
_cell.length_a   1.000
_cell.length_b   1.000
_cell.length_c   1.000
_cell.angle_alpha   90.00
_cell.angle_beta   90.00
_cell.angle_gamma   90.00
#
_symmetry.space_group_name_H-M   'P 1'
#
loop_
_entity.id
_entity.type
_entity.pdbx_description
1 polymer ?
#
loop_
_entity_poly.entity_id
_entity_poly.type
_entity_poly.pdbx_seq_one_letter_code
_entity_poly.pdbx_strand_id
1 'polypeptide(L)' 'MKTVLEILKDIRPEFDFSASRDFIADGMLDSFDMVTLVSALDKNFAISIDGTDIVPENFQNLETITALIRKCGVQA' A
#
# COMPACT_ATOMS: atom_id res chain seq x y z
N MET A 1 -6.85 -14.52 0.24
CA MET A 1 -6.60 -13.07 0.40
C MET A 1 -5.11 -12.80 0.23
N LYS A 2 -4.75 -11.81 -0.55
CA LYS A 2 -3.35 -11.46 -0.75
C LYS A 2 -2.82 -10.61 0.40
N THR A 3 -1.54 -10.80 0.73
CA THR A 3 -0.86 -9.90 1.68
C THR A 3 -0.55 -8.57 1.00
N VAL A 4 -0.22 -7.55 1.80
CA VAL A 4 0.18 -6.24 1.26
C VAL A 4 1.37 -6.38 0.32
N LEU A 5 2.36 -7.20 0.71
CA LEU A 5 3.56 -7.41 -0.12
C LEU A 5 3.21 -8.06 -1.46
N GLU A 6 2.30 -9.03 -1.46
CA GLU A 6 1.86 -9.67 -2.71
C GLU A 6 1.13 -8.69 -3.62
N ILE A 7 0.31 -7.81 -3.06
CA ILE A 7 -0.40 -6.77 -3.81
C ILE A 7 0.60 -5.79 -4.43
N LEU A 8 1.61 -5.37 -3.69
CA LEU A 8 2.67 -4.49 -4.20
C LEU A 8 3.41 -5.15 -5.36
N LYS A 9 3.74 -6.43 -5.24
CA LYS A 9 4.41 -7.18 -6.30
C LYS A 9 3.55 -7.30 -7.56
N ASP A 10 2.25 -7.39 -7.42
CA ASP A 10 1.34 -7.43 -8.57
C ASP A 10 1.31 -6.11 -9.32
N ILE A 11 1.43 -4.99 -8.59
CA ILE A 11 1.41 -3.64 -9.18
C ILE A 11 2.74 -3.31 -9.84
N ARG A 12 3.85 -3.62 -9.17
CA ARG A 12 5.21 -3.36 -9.63
C ARG A 12 6.08 -4.58 -9.42
N PRO A 13 5.98 -5.60 -10.31
CA PRO A 13 6.73 -6.84 -10.14
C PRO A 13 8.25 -6.66 -10.29
N GLU A 14 8.70 -5.55 -10.88
CA GLU A 14 10.12 -5.27 -11.09
C GLU A 14 10.86 -4.85 -9.81
N PHE A 15 10.12 -4.51 -8.74
CA PHE A 15 10.72 -4.05 -7.49
C PHE A 15 10.62 -5.08 -6.37
N ASP A 16 11.64 -5.09 -5.50
CA ASP A 16 11.62 -5.88 -4.27
C ASP A 16 11.23 -4.96 -3.10
N PHE A 17 9.94 -4.91 -2.80
CA PHE A 17 9.42 -4.06 -1.73
C PHE A 17 9.89 -4.49 -0.35
N SER A 18 10.28 -5.75 -0.18
CA SER A 18 10.79 -6.23 1.11
C SER A 18 12.16 -5.66 1.46
N ALA A 19 12.90 -5.19 0.46
CA ALA A 19 14.24 -4.61 0.64
C ALA A 19 14.22 -3.10 0.86
N SER A 20 13.08 -2.43 0.67
CA SER A 20 12.99 -0.97 0.76
C SER A 20 12.36 -0.56 2.09
N ARG A 21 12.89 0.52 2.67
CA ARG A 21 12.35 1.14 3.89
C ARG A 21 11.45 2.33 3.59
N ASP A 22 11.52 2.85 2.36
CA ASP A 22 10.69 3.99 1.94
C ASP A 22 10.44 3.87 0.44
N PHE A 23 9.28 3.32 0.10
CA PHE A 23 8.88 3.08 -1.29
C PHE A 23 8.77 4.37 -2.10
N ILE A 24 8.39 5.46 -1.44
CA ILE A 24 8.24 6.76 -2.08
C ILE A 24 9.62 7.37 -2.37
N ALA A 25 10.49 7.41 -1.37
CA ALA A 25 11.84 7.98 -1.52
C ALA A 25 12.67 7.18 -2.51
N ASP A 26 12.48 5.87 -2.57
CA ASP A 26 13.20 4.99 -3.49
C ASP A 26 12.61 5.00 -4.91
N GLY A 27 11.54 5.76 -5.13
CA GLY A 27 10.91 5.86 -6.44
C GLY A 27 10.15 4.62 -6.88
N MET A 28 9.79 3.74 -5.95
CA MET A 28 9.08 2.49 -6.25
C MET A 28 7.58 2.70 -6.40
N LEU A 29 7.02 3.71 -5.74
CA LEU A 29 5.62 4.10 -5.85
C LEU A 29 5.51 5.59 -6.15
N ASP A 30 4.65 5.95 -7.10
CA ASP A 30 4.28 7.35 -7.36
C ASP A 30 2.81 7.55 -7.00
N SER A 31 2.28 8.76 -7.25
CA SER A 31 0.90 9.09 -6.91
C SER A 31 -0.11 8.22 -7.67
N PHE A 32 0.21 7.86 -8.90
CA PHE A 32 -0.65 6.97 -9.70
C PHE A 32 -0.66 5.57 -9.09
N ASP A 33 0.50 5.07 -8.69
CA ASP A 33 0.61 3.75 -8.06
C ASP A 33 -0.12 3.70 -6.72
N MET A 34 -0.13 4.81 -5.95
CA MET A 34 -0.88 4.88 -4.70
C MET A 34 -2.37 4.69 -4.94
N VAL A 35 -2.93 5.30 -5.97
CA VAL A 35 -4.35 5.14 -6.31
C VAL A 35 -4.65 3.69 -6.71
N THR A 36 -3.79 3.09 -7.51
CA THR A 36 -3.93 1.69 -7.92
C THR A 36 -3.84 0.75 -6.71
N LEU A 37 -2.90 1.03 -5.81
CA LEU A 37 -2.73 0.24 -4.59
C LEU A 37 -3.95 0.34 -3.68
N VAL A 38 -4.49 1.56 -3.49
CA VAL A 38 -5.69 1.76 -2.68
C VAL A 38 -6.85 0.93 -3.21
N SER A 39 -7.07 0.95 -4.52
CA SER A 39 -8.12 0.16 -5.15
C SER A 39 -7.95 -1.34 -4.86
N ALA A 40 -6.73 -1.84 -4.97
CA ALA A 40 -6.42 -3.24 -4.70
C ALA A 40 -6.58 -3.59 -3.22
N LEU A 41 -6.17 -2.70 -2.32
CA LEU A 41 -6.32 -2.90 -0.87
C LEU A 41 -7.80 -2.92 -0.47
N ASP A 42 -8.58 -1.98 -0.98
CA ASP A 42 -10.02 -1.91 -0.70
C ASP A 42 -10.69 -3.22 -1.10
N LYS A 43 -10.34 -3.73 -2.26
CA LYS A 43 -10.93 -4.95 -2.79
C LYS A 43 -10.51 -6.19 -2.00
N ASN A 44 -9.21 -6.31 -1.68
CA ASN A 44 -8.68 -7.51 -1.02
C ASN A 44 -9.04 -7.57 0.46
N PHE A 45 -9.18 -6.44 1.14
CA PHE A 45 -9.47 -6.39 2.57
C PHE A 45 -10.91 -5.97 2.88
N ALA A 46 -11.72 -5.72 1.85
CA ALA A 46 -13.12 -5.27 1.99
C ALA A 46 -13.21 -4.00 2.84
N ILE A 47 -12.36 -3.03 2.55
CA ILE A 47 -12.29 -1.74 3.25
C ILE A 47 -12.54 -0.60 2.27
N SER A 48 -12.65 0.62 2.80
CA SER A 48 -12.74 1.83 2.01
C SER A 48 -11.78 2.85 2.59
N ILE A 49 -10.61 3.00 1.96
CA ILE A 49 -9.62 3.97 2.40
C ILE A 49 -10.10 5.37 2.01
N ASP A 50 -10.10 6.27 3.01
CA ASP A 50 -10.52 7.66 2.80
C ASP A 50 -9.52 8.37 1.88
N GLY A 51 -10.03 9.19 0.95
CA GLY A 51 -9.19 9.96 0.05
C GLY A 51 -8.21 10.88 0.78
N THR A 52 -8.55 11.36 1.97
CA THR A 52 -7.65 12.19 2.78
C THR A 52 -6.46 11.41 3.34
N ASP A 53 -6.55 10.09 3.38
CA ASP A 53 -5.45 9.22 3.83
C ASP A 53 -4.54 8.77 2.68
N ILE A 54 -4.86 9.12 1.44
CA ILE A 54 -4.03 8.80 0.27
C ILE A 54 -2.93 9.87 0.15
N VAL A 55 -1.94 9.75 1.02
CA VAL A 55 -0.79 10.67 1.09
C VAL A 55 0.49 9.84 1.16
N PRO A 56 1.62 10.38 0.67
CA PRO A 56 2.88 9.59 0.63
C PRO A 56 3.30 9.02 1.97
N GLU A 57 3.03 9.73 3.07
CA GLU A 57 3.42 9.30 4.42
C GLU A 57 2.79 7.96 4.82
N ASN A 58 1.63 7.62 4.25
CA ASN A 58 0.93 6.38 4.56
C ASN A 58 1.35 5.21 3.67
N PHE A 59 2.18 5.45 2.68
CA PHE A 59 2.60 4.45 1.69
C PHE A 59 4.12 4.28 1.62
N GLN A 60 4.83 4.68 2.66
CA GLN A 60 6.28 4.63 2.69
C GLN A 60 6.85 3.22 2.81
N ASN A 61 6.18 2.35 3.57
CA ASN A 61 6.67 0.98 3.82
C ASN A 61 5.50 0.07 4.21
N LEU A 62 5.81 -1.21 4.41
CA LEU A 62 4.79 -2.19 4.80
C LEU A 62 4.14 -1.83 6.13
N GLU A 63 4.90 -1.28 7.05
CA GLU A 63 4.40 -0.92 8.37
C GLU A 63 3.37 0.20 8.30
N THR A 64 3.64 1.27 7.52
CA THR A 64 2.70 2.38 7.38
C THR A 64 1.44 1.95 6.64
N ILE A 65 1.57 1.12 5.62
CA ILE A 65 0.42 0.60 4.86
C ILE A 65 -0.43 -0.30 5.76
N THR A 66 0.19 -1.17 6.54
CA THR A 66 -0.51 -2.04 7.49
C THR A 66 -1.26 -1.22 8.53
N ALA A 67 -0.64 -0.18 9.06
CA ALA A 67 -1.30 0.72 10.01
C ALA A 67 -2.53 1.40 9.40
N LEU A 68 -2.44 1.80 8.14
CA LEU A 68 -3.57 2.39 7.43
C LEU A 68 -4.73 1.40 7.30
N ILE A 69 -4.44 0.15 6.95
CA ILE A 69 -5.45 -0.91 6.84
C ILE A 69 -6.11 -1.15 8.19
N ARG A 70 -5.34 -1.20 9.27
CA ARG A 70 -5.87 -1.37 10.63
C ARG A 70 -6.78 -0.22 11.03
N LYS A 71 -6.44 1.00 10.64
CA LYS A 71 -7.27 2.18 10.87
C LYS A 71 -8.65 2.02 10.24
N CYS A 72 -8.74 1.29 9.13
CA CYS A 72 -9.99 0.99 8.46
C CYS A 72 -10.77 -0.18 9.08
N GLY A 73 -10.29 -0.73 10.19
CA GLY A 73 -10.99 -1.76 10.95
C GLY A 73 -10.60 -3.20 10.63
N VAL A 74 -9.52 -3.40 9.87
CA VAL A 74 -9.06 -4.75 9.51
C VAL A 74 -7.81 -5.09 10.33
N GLN A 75 -7.72 -6.33 10.76
CA GLN A 75 -6.50 -6.87 11.36
C GLN A 75 -5.62 -7.42 10.25
N ALA A 76 -4.56 -6.71 9.94
CA ALA A 76 -3.65 -7.08 8.88
C ALA A 76 -2.31 -7.56 9.42
#